data_ba16ee6bb78ef2ece63102e99dc4e60f
#
_entry.id   ba16ee6bb78ef2ece63102e99dc4e60f
#
_cell.length_a   1.000
_cell.length_b   1.000
_cell.length_c   1.000
_cell.angle_alpha   90.00
_cell.angle_beta   90.00
_cell.angle_gamma   90.00
#
_symmetry.space_group_name_H-M   'P 1'
#
loop_
_entity.id
_entity.type
_entity.pdbx_description
1 polymer ?
#
loop_
_entity_poly.entity_id
_entity_poly.type
_entity_poly.pdbx_seq_one_letter_code
_entity_poly.pdbx_strand_id
1 'polypeptide(L)'
;MKCAAAAPAPALEKDDLFAPYAKGVPKVTTVISEETKDGVKVTKLRFASAEGSKEGEVKDCEIYAIIARPANTAGQKLPGMLVCHGGGGMASEGGPIAWAKLGYVAIAPDLPGYGANDKMLSISRVTKMQFGADQIIPPKPTPYVCVLFDAVTAGLRAFNLLEAQPDVDPQKLCMTGISWGGYMVTMLSGLLDERVKGTFNLYGSGFYQLDAIGSDALKKMDEADRNTWLKCFDAGTRLNRCRATFLMYSAANDAFFKPPSVMATFDAIPVGKYICFGPNKSHYMSLPGGPVRWEYPINAEIEPAFFAHVLAGGNPPLPEPNAVAVTRNGKVLKFTVKNCPDRAAGWFYVSWLPDQPRGWEARDWAR
;
A
#
# COMPACT_ATOMS: atom_id res chain seq x y z
N MET A 1 -26.25 9.03 1.82
CA MET A 1 -26.58 8.26 0.60
C MET A 1 -26.14 6.82 0.81
N LYS A 2 -27.02 5.82 0.62
CA LYS A 2 -26.55 4.42 0.55
C LYS A 2 -25.68 4.32 -0.69
N CYS A 3 -24.38 4.06 -0.54
CA CYS A 3 -23.54 3.70 -1.67
C CYS A 3 -24.21 2.53 -2.38
N ALA A 4 -24.55 2.71 -3.65
CA ALA A 4 -24.95 1.59 -4.48
C ALA A 4 -23.83 0.54 -4.42
N ALA A 5 -24.21 -0.73 -4.27
CA ALA A 5 -23.22 -1.81 -4.29
C ALA A 5 -22.39 -1.67 -5.57
N ALA A 6 -21.08 -1.61 -5.43
CA ALA A 6 -20.20 -1.55 -6.59
C ALA A 6 -20.44 -2.79 -7.47
N ALA A 7 -20.36 -2.61 -8.78
CA ALA A 7 -20.40 -3.75 -9.69
C ALA A 7 -19.27 -4.75 -9.36
N PRO A 8 -19.48 -6.07 -9.60
CA PRO A 8 -18.43 -7.07 -9.39
C PRO A 8 -17.13 -6.67 -10.08
N ALA A 9 -15.99 -7.03 -9.48
CA ALA A 9 -14.70 -6.79 -10.11
C ALA A 9 -14.58 -7.57 -11.42
N PRO A 10 -13.96 -7.01 -12.47
CA PRO A 10 -13.58 -7.79 -13.64
C PRO A 10 -12.71 -8.98 -13.23
N ALA A 11 -12.85 -10.13 -13.87
CA ALA A 11 -12.01 -11.27 -13.58
C ALA A 11 -10.53 -10.94 -13.81
N LEU A 12 -9.64 -11.51 -12.99
CA LEU A 12 -8.21 -11.46 -13.27
C LEU A 12 -7.93 -12.27 -14.54
N GLU A 13 -7.14 -11.70 -15.45
CA GLU A 13 -6.75 -12.38 -16.68
C GLU A 13 -6.02 -13.69 -16.34
N LYS A 14 -6.30 -14.76 -17.08
CA LYS A 14 -5.71 -16.09 -16.80
C LYS A 14 -4.19 -16.12 -16.99
N ASP A 15 -3.69 -15.26 -17.86
CA ASP A 15 -2.27 -15.09 -18.15
C ASP A 15 -1.61 -13.98 -17.31
N ASP A 16 -2.34 -13.40 -16.33
CA ASP A 16 -1.74 -12.47 -15.38
C ASP A 16 -0.66 -13.18 -14.57
N LEU A 17 0.50 -12.54 -14.46
CA LEU A 17 1.69 -13.07 -13.78
C LEU A 17 1.39 -13.57 -12.35
N PHE A 18 0.44 -12.95 -11.66
CA PHE A 18 0.10 -13.24 -10.28
C PHE A 18 -1.15 -14.11 -10.11
N ALA A 19 -1.85 -14.45 -11.20
CA ALA A 19 -3.07 -15.25 -11.14
C ALA A 19 -2.89 -16.59 -10.36
N PRO A 20 -1.77 -17.32 -10.48
CA PRO A 20 -1.53 -18.55 -9.72
C PRO A 20 -1.43 -18.34 -8.20
N TYR A 21 -1.08 -17.12 -7.78
CA TYR A 21 -0.82 -16.77 -6.38
C TYR A 21 -1.97 -15.98 -5.73
N ALA A 22 -2.91 -15.50 -6.52
CA ALA A 22 -4.04 -14.72 -6.03
C ALA A 22 -4.94 -15.49 -5.06
N LYS A 23 -4.96 -16.81 -5.15
CA LYS A 23 -5.75 -17.70 -4.29
C LYS A 23 -4.88 -18.84 -3.75
N GLY A 24 -5.42 -19.55 -2.76
CA GLY A 24 -4.77 -20.71 -2.16
C GLY A 24 -3.90 -20.35 -0.95
N VAL A 25 -4.08 -21.12 0.11
CA VAL A 25 -3.37 -20.92 1.38
C VAL A 25 -1.94 -21.45 1.25
N PRO A 26 -0.91 -20.65 1.52
CA PRO A 26 0.46 -21.15 1.50
C PRO A 26 0.71 -22.11 2.65
N LYS A 27 1.59 -23.08 2.43
CA LYS A 27 2.08 -23.96 3.48
C LYS A 27 2.97 -23.17 4.44
N VAL A 28 2.67 -23.21 5.73
CA VAL A 28 3.62 -22.78 6.77
C VAL A 28 4.74 -23.81 6.81
N THR A 29 5.97 -23.39 6.53
CA THR A 29 7.13 -24.28 6.47
C THR A 29 7.81 -24.40 7.82
N THR A 30 7.82 -23.33 8.61
CA THR A 30 8.46 -23.28 9.92
C THR A 30 7.73 -22.33 10.85
N VAL A 31 7.43 -22.76 12.05
CA VAL A 31 7.09 -21.88 13.18
C VAL A 31 8.38 -21.66 13.97
N ILE A 32 8.83 -20.40 14.02
CA ILE A 32 10.10 -20.01 14.63
C ILE A 32 9.92 -19.77 16.13
N SER A 33 8.89 -19.02 16.51
CA SER A 33 8.53 -18.79 17.91
C SER A 33 7.06 -18.43 18.08
N GLU A 34 6.53 -18.73 19.25
CA GLU A 34 5.24 -18.23 19.73
C GLU A 34 5.42 -17.68 21.14
N GLU A 35 4.94 -16.48 21.36
CA GLU A 35 4.97 -15.84 22.68
C GLU A 35 3.69 -15.05 22.92
N THR A 36 3.35 -14.91 24.20
CA THR A 36 2.23 -14.05 24.61
C THR A 36 2.76 -13.00 25.57
N LYS A 37 2.57 -11.75 25.21
CA LYS A 37 3.02 -10.60 25.98
C LYS A 37 1.98 -9.49 25.93
N ASP A 38 1.70 -8.87 27.06
CA ASP A 38 0.77 -7.73 27.18
C ASP A 38 -0.61 -7.99 26.53
N GLY A 39 -1.13 -9.19 26.66
CA GLY A 39 -2.43 -9.59 26.11
C GLY A 39 -2.43 -9.84 24.58
N VAL A 40 -1.27 -9.88 23.96
CA VAL A 40 -1.11 -10.18 22.52
C VAL A 40 -0.31 -11.47 22.34
N LYS A 41 -0.84 -12.40 21.55
CA LYS A 41 -0.11 -13.58 21.07
C LYS A 41 0.60 -13.22 19.78
N VAL A 42 1.93 -13.42 19.74
CA VAL A 42 2.80 -13.17 18.58
C VAL A 42 3.37 -14.49 18.09
N THR A 43 3.18 -14.79 16.82
CA THR A 43 3.75 -15.97 16.16
C THR A 43 4.70 -15.51 15.05
N LYS A 44 5.95 -15.96 15.09
CA LYS A 44 6.95 -15.76 14.03
C LYS A 44 7.08 -17.04 13.24
N LEU A 45 6.98 -16.94 11.93
CA LEU A 45 6.95 -18.12 11.06
C LEU A 45 7.56 -17.85 9.69
N ARG A 46 7.76 -18.90 8.91
CA ARG A 46 7.97 -18.84 7.46
C ARG A 46 6.87 -19.60 6.74
N PHE A 47 6.52 -19.13 5.57
CA PHE A 47 5.57 -19.78 4.67
C PHE A 47 6.10 -19.82 3.23
N ALA A 48 5.69 -20.84 2.47
CA ALA A 48 6.03 -20.99 1.07
C ALA A 48 5.43 -19.85 0.23
N SER A 49 6.25 -19.27 -0.65
CA SER A 49 5.87 -18.13 -1.49
C SER A 49 6.06 -18.43 -2.97
N ALA A 50 6.90 -17.67 -3.68
CA ALA A 50 7.20 -17.94 -5.07
C ALA A 50 7.91 -19.31 -5.21
N GLU A 51 7.40 -20.11 -6.13
CA GLU A 51 8.04 -21.40 -6.46
C GLU A 51 9.25 -21.15 -7.35
N GLY A 52 10.27 -21.98 -7.17
CA GLY A 52 11.45 -21.98 -8.02
C GLY A 52 11.09 -22.30 -9.48
N SER A 53 11.81 -21.72 -10.44
CA SER A 53 11.63 -22.11 -11.83
C SER A 53 12.15 -23.52 -12.06
N LYS A 54 11.46 -24.31 -12.90
CA LYS A 54 11.90 -25.64 -13.31
C LYS A 54 13.25 -25.64 -14.03
N GLU A 55 13.73 -24.49 -14.45
CA GLU A 55 15.01 -24.28 -15.15
C GLU A 55 16.20 -24.10 -14.19
N GLY A 56 15.99 -24.34 -12.88
CA GLY A 56 17.09 -24.51 -11.91
C GLY A 56 17.75 -23.22 -11.41
N GLU A 57 17.41 -22.06 -11.93
CA GLU A 57 18.02 -20.79 -11.52
C GLU A 57 17.30 -20.10 -10.36
N VAL A 58 16.07 -20.50 -10.06
CA VAL A 58 15.22 -19.88 -9.03
C VAL A 58 14.93 -20.90 -7.95
N LYS A 59 15.41 -20.66 -6.75
CA LYS A 59 15.07 -21.46 -5.56
C LYS A 59 13.69 -21.08 -5.04
N ASP A 60 13.01 -22.06 -4.43
CA ASP A 60 11.77 -21.78 -3.69
C ASP A 60 11.98 -20.70 -2.64
N CYS A 61 11.06 -19.78 -2.55
CA CYS A 61 11.10 -18.72 -1.56
C CYS A 61 10.24 -19.09 -0.35
N GLU A 62 10.83 -18.93 0.84
CA GLU A 62 10.11 -18.98 2.12
C GLU A 62 10.12 -17.59 2.74
N ILE A 63 8.95 -17.02 2.94
CA ILE A 63 8.80 -15.68 3.48
C ILE A 63 8.61 -15.72 4.98
N TYR A 64 9.46 -14.98 5.67
CA TYR A 64 9.28 -14.72 7.09
C TYR A 64 8.14 -13.73 7.30
N ALA A 65 7.30 -14.02 8.30
CA ALA A 65 6.22 -13.13 8.70
C ALA A 65 5.97 -13.21 10.21
N ILE A 66 5.37 -12.16 10.71
CA ILE A 66 4.92 -12.03 12.10
C ILE A 66 3.41 -11.91 12.09
N ILE A 67 2.73 -12.82 12.81
CA ILE A 67 1.30 -12.74 13.05
C ILE A 67 1.09 -12.35 14.52
N ALA A 68 0.32 -11.30 14.75
CA ALA A 68 -0.11 -10.90 16.09
C ALA A 68 -1.63 -10.90 16.21
N ARG A 69 -2.14 -11.29 17.35
CA ARG A 69 -3.57 -11.35 17.66
C ARG A 69 -3.86 -11.14 19.14
N PRO A 70 -5.05 -10.70 19.55
CA PRO A 70 -5.42 -10.71 20.95
C PRO A 70 -5.26 -12.14 21.53
N ALA A 71 -4.68 -12.26 22.71
CA ALA A 71 -4.43 -13.56 23.34
C ALA A 71 -5.74 -14.30 23.74
N ASN A 72 -6.80 -13.54 23.96
CA ASN A 72 -8.12 -14.09 24.26
C ASN A 72 -9.16 -13.48 23.30
N THR A 73 -9.66 -14.27 22.37
CA THR A 73 -10.68 -13.88 21.40
C THR A 73 -12.09 -14.33 21.82
N ALA A 74 -12.24 -15.09 22.91
CA ALA A 74 -13.49 -15.70 23.34
C ALA A 74 -14.24 -16.44 22.19
N GLY A 75 -13.50 -17.00 21.23
CA GLY A 75 -14.07 -17.68 20.06
C GLY A 75 -14.64 -16.75 18.98
N GLN A 76 -14.49 -15.45 19.11
CA GLN A 76 -14.95 -14.48 18.11
C GLN A 76 -14.07 -14.48 16.87
N LYS A 77 -14.69 -14.22 15.71
CA LYS A 77 -13.99 -13.90 14.48
C LYS A 77 -13.62 -12.40 14.46
N LEU A 78 -12.36 -12.13 14.24
CA LEU A 78 -11.78 -10.78 14.26
C LEU A 78 -11.51 -10.28 12.85
N PRO A 79 -11.48 -8.96 12.62
CA PRO A 79 -10.98 -8.40 11.37
C PRO A 79 -9.51 -8.76 11.15
N GLY A 80 -9.13 -8.96 9.88
CA GLY A 80 -7.75 -9.22 9.49
C GLY A 80 -7.07 -7.98 8.91
N MET A 81 -5.76 -7.80 9.22
CA MET A 81 -4.95 -6.69 8.75
C MET A 81 -3.63 -7.17 8.15
N LEU A 82 -3.39 -6.92 6.87
CA LEU A 82 -2.07 -7.07 6.25
C LEU A 82 -1.29 -5.76 6.39
N VAL A 83 -0.09 -5.83 6.94
CA VAL A 83 0.80 -4.67 7.18
C VAL A 83 2.03 -4.78 6.28
N CYS A 84 2.16 -3.88 5.31
CA CYS A 84 3.27 -3.85 4.35
C CYS A 84 4.30 -2.78 4.71
N HIS A 85 5.56 -3.19 4.92
CA HIS A 85 6.66 -2.29 5.26
C HIS A 85 7.10 -1.43 4.07
N GLY A 86 7.76 -0.31 4.35
CA GLY A 86 8.39 0.57 3.36
C GLY A 86 9.71 0.05 2.82
N GLY A 87 10.27 0.76 1.85
CA GLY A 87 11.61 0.48 1.33
C GLY A 87 12.68 0.58 2.43
N GLY A 88 13.64 -0.35 2.44
CA GLY A 88 14.62 -0.48 3.51
C GLY A 88 14.09 -1.08 4.81
N GLY A 89 12.78 -1.41 4.88
CA GLY A 89 12.15 -2.07 6.02
C GLY A 89 12.20 -3.60 5.93
N MET A 90 11.56 -4.24 6.90
CA MET A 90 11.38 -5.69 6.98
C MET A 90 10.16 -5.98 7.85
N ALA A 91 9.73 -7.23 7.91
CA ALA A 91 8.73 -7.65 8.88
C ALA A 91 9.16 -7.26 10.30
N SER A 92 8.30 -6.57 11.01
CA SER A 92 8.55 -6.12 12.39
C SER A 92 7.30 -6.33 13.24
N GLU A 93 7.50 -6.46 14.56
CA GLU A 93 6.41 -6.74 15.50
C GLU A 93 5.51 -5.54 15.75
N GLY A 94 6.05 -4.32 15.63
CA GLY A 94 5.36 -3.10 16.08
C GLY A 94 3.99 -2.90 15.43
N GLY A 95 3.93 -3.00 14.10
CA GLY A 95 2.68 -2.86 13.35
C GLY A 95 1.62 -3.93 13.72
N PRO A 96 1.92 -5.23 13.59
CA PRO A 96 0.98 -6.28 13.95
C PRO A 96 0.52 -6.21 15.42
N ILE A 97 1.42 -5.93 16.36
CA ILE A 97 1.04 -5.79 17.78
C ILE A 97 0.11 -4.61 18.00
N ALA A 98 0.37 -3.47 17.34
CA ALA A 98 -0.51 -2.30 17.45
C ALA A 98 -1.93 -2.63 16.97
N TRP A 99 -2.07 -3.33 15.85
CA TRP A 99 -3.36 -3.77 15.33
C TRP A 99 -4.03 -4.84 16.20
N ALA A 100 -3.24 -5.76 16.75
CA ALA A 100 -3.77 -6.76 17.68
C ALA A 100 -4.37 -6.12 18.95
N LYS A 101 -3.75 -5.07 19.47
CA LYS A 101 -4.30 -4.29 20.59
C LYS A 101 -5.61 -3.57 20.26
N LEU A 102 -5.87 -3.31 18.96
CA LEU A 102 -7.12 -2.78 18.45
C LEU A 102 -8.15 -3.87 18.09
N GLY A 103 -7.87 -5.14 18.37
CA GLY A 103 -8.78 -6.25 18.15
C GLY A 103 -8.71 -6.90 16.77
N TYR A 104 -7.60 -6.72 16.04
CA TYR A 104 -7.37 -7.37 14.75
C TYR A 104 -6.47 -8.59 14.87
N VAL A 105 -6.58 -9.53 13.94
CA VAL A 105 -5.49 -10.45 13.61
C VAL A 105 -4.65 -9.79 12.54
N ALA A 106 -3.38 -9.53 12.80
CA ALA A 106 -2.54 -8.80 11.86
C ALA A 106 -1.31 -9.61 11.45
N ILE A 107 -0.94 -9.52 10.16
CA ILE A 107 0.26 -10.15 9.59
C ILE A 107 1.16 -9.11 8.94
N ALA A 108 2.46 -9.17 9.21
CA ALA A 108 3.49 -8.40 8.51
C ALA A 108 4.50 -9.37 7.90
N PRO A 109 4.53 -9.52 6.57
CA PRO A 109 5.55 -10.30 5.87
C PRO A 109 6.80 -9.47 5.55
N ASP A 110 7.93 -10.13 5.37
CA ASP A 110 9.02 -9.57 4.57
C ASP A 110 8.58 -9.40 3.11
N LEU A 111 9.02 -8.31 2.49
CA LEU A 111 8.82 -8.04 1.05
C LEU A 111 10.21 -8.02 0.38
N PRO A 112 10.67 -9.14 -0.19
CA PRO A 112 12.03 -9.25 -0.75
C PRO A 112 12.31 -8.22 -1.85
N GLY A 113 13.57 -7.76 -1.92
CA GLY A 113 14.03 -6.84 -2.97
C GLY A 113 13.91 -5.36 -2.63
N TYR A 114 13.02 -5.00 -1.74
CA TYR A 114 12.83 -3.61 -1.29
C TYR A 114 13.06 -3.41 0.20
N GLY A 115 13.37 -4.49 0.90
CA GLY A 115 13.62 -4.47 2.31
C GLY A 115 15.10 -4.42 2.66
N ALA A 116 15.38 -4.46 3.96
CA ALA A 116 16.72 -4.67 4.52
C ALA A 116 17.12 -6.14 4.35
N ASN A 117 17.37 -6.57 3.10
CA ASN A 117 17.54 -7.98 2.73
C ASN A 117 18.61 -8.71 3.53
N ASP A 118 19.65 -8.00 3.98
CA ASP A 118 20.70 -8.51 4.87
C ASP A 118 20.21 -8.83 6.29
N LYS A 119 19.06 -8.31 6.68
CA LYS A 119 18.42 -8.50 7.99
C LYS A 119 17.12 -9.30 7.92
N MET A 120 16.59 -9.54 6.73
CA MET A 120 15.40 -10.35 6.53
C MET A 120 15.65 -11.80 6.92
N LEU A 121 14.68 -12.41 7.59
CA LEU A 121 14.71 -13.82 7.97
C LEU A 121 14.08 -14.74 6.93
N SER A 122 13.66 -14.18 5.81
CA SER A 122 13.15 -14.92 4.65
C SER A 122 14.28 -15.66 3.92
N ILE A 123 13.95 -16.82 3.35
CA ILE A 123 14.80 -17.53 2.40
C ILE A 123 14.33 -17.11 1.01
N SER A 124 15.09 -16.24 0.37
CA SER A 124 14.77 -15.69 -0.94
C SER A 124 16.00 -15.71 -1.84
N ARG A 125 15.78 -15.83 -3.13
CA ARG A 125 16.84 -15.62 -4.14
C ARG A 125 17.36 -14.19 -4.16
N VAL A 126 16.56 -13.25 -3.63
CA VAL A 126 16.91 -11.84 -3.55
C VAL A 126 17.67 -11.58 -2.26
N THR A 127 18.99 -11.50 -2.34
CA THR A 127 19.88 -11.34 -1.19
C THR A 127 20.37 -9.91 -0.97
N LYS A 128 20.02 -8.97 -1.86
CA LYS A 128 20.42 -7.56 -1.74
C LYS A 128 19.24 -6.67 -2.06
N MET A 129 19.18 -5.49 -1.46
CA MET A 129 18.27 -4.46 -1.87
C MET A 129 18.59 -4.06 -3.32
N GLN A 130 17.65 -4.29 -4.21
CA GLN A 130 17.81 -4.04 -5.65
C GLN A 130 16.99 -2.81 -6.07
N PHE A 131 16.80 -1.88 -5.16
CA PHE A 131 16.02 -0.68 -5.38
C PHE A 131 16.82 0.57 -5.07
N GLY A 132 16.76 1.50 -5.97
CA GLY A 132 17.21 2.88 -5.82
C GLY A 132 16.43 3.75 -6.79
N ALA A 133 16.48 5.06 -6.60
CA ALA A 133 15.82 6.03 -7.47
C ALA A 133 16.19 5.85 -8.95
N ASP A 134 17.35 5.28 -9.23
CA ASP A 134 17.90 5.10 -10.57
C ASP A 134 17.83 3.64 -11.08
N GLN A 135 17.23 2.73 -10.31
CA GLN A 135 17.25 1.29 -10.63
C GLN A 135 15.85 0.69 -10.57
N ILE A 136 15.22 0.62 -11.72
CA ILE A 136 14.15 -0.35 -11.97
C ILE A 136 14.78 -1.50 -12.74
N ILE A 137 14.64 -2.72 -12.18
CA ILE A 137 15.21 -3.92 -12.79
C ILE A 137 14.38 -4.29 -14.01
N PRO A 138 15.02 -4.43 -15.19
CA PRO A 138 14.33 -4.92 -16.37
C PRO A 138 13.72 -6.30 -16.12
N PRO A 139 12.55 -6.61 -16.70
CA PRO A 139 11.90 -7.91 -16.55
C PRO A 139 12.51 -8.96 -17.48
N LYS A 140 13.85 -9.10 -17.47
CA LYS A 140 14.65 -9.99 -18.34
C LYS A 140 15.34 -11.09 -17.55
N PRO A 141 15.48 -12.31 -18.11
CA PRO A 141 14.92 -12.79 -19.39
C PRO A 141 13.39 -12.94 -19.36
N THR A 142 12.78 -12.98 -18.20
CA THR A 142 11.32 -13.06 -17.98
C THR A 142 10.91 -12.22 -16.76
N PRO A 143 9.63 -11.82 -16.63
CA PRO A 143 9.15 -11.10 -15.45
C PRO A 143 9.34 -11.87 -14.13
N TYR A 144 9.40 -13.19 -14.17
CA TYR A 144 9.59 -14.04 -12.97
C TYR A 144 10.93 -13.81 -12.26
N VAL A 145 11.96 -13.32 -12.94
CA VAL A 145 13.25 -13.02 -12.32
C VAL A 145 13.30 -11.63 -11.67
N CYS A 146 12.29 -10.82 -11.89
CA CYS A 146 12.20 -9.50 -11.27
C CYS A 146 11.89 -9.64 -9.79
N VAL A 147 12.61 -8.90 -8.95
CA VAL A 147 12.38 -8.90 -7.48
C VAL A 147 10.97 -8.49 -7.08
N LEU A 148 10.29 -7.71 -7.92
CA LEU A 148 8.90 -7.34 -7.72
C LEU A 148 7.97 -8.53 -7.75
N PHE A 149 8.30 -9.55 -8.55
CA PHE A 149 7.54 -10.79 -8.57
C PHE A 149 7.55 -11.46 -7.19
N ASP A 150 8.71 -11.57 -6.57
CA ASP A 150 8.84 -12.18 -5.23
C ASP A 150 8.11 -11.36 -4.17
N ALA A 151 8.25 -10.02 -4.21
CA ALA A 151 7.62 -9.13 -3.25
C ALA A 151 6.08 -9.14 -3.34
N VAL A 152 5.52 -9.06 -4.54
CA VAL A 152 4.06 -9.10 -4.76
C VAL A 152 3.50 -10.47 -4.40
N THR A 153 4.20 -11.54 -4.79
CA THR A 153 3.80 -12.91 -4.44
C THR A 153 3.83 -13.11 -2.92
N ALA A 154 4.84 -12.58 -2.22
CA ALA A 154 4.91 -12.61 -0.75
C ALA A 154 3.69 -11.92 -0.12
N GLY A 155 3.33 -10.74 -0.61
CA GLY A 155 2.15 -10.01 -0.14
C GLY A 155 0.84 -10.78 -0.37
N LEU A 156 0.65 -11.37 -1.56
CA LEU A 156 -0.53 -12.21 -1.88
C LEU A 156 -0.61 -13.44 -0.97
N ARG A 157 0.50 -14.15 -0.81
CA ARG A 157 0.55 -15.34 0.04
C ARG A 157 0.34 -15.00 1.52
N ALA A 158 0.89 -13.89 2.00
CA ALA A 158 0.63 -13.40 3.36
C ALA A 158 -0.86 -13.07 3.57
N PHE A 159 -1.50 -12.42 2.60
CA PHE A 159 -2.94 -12.16 2.66
C PHE A 159 -3.76 -13.46 2.68
N ASN A 160 -3.45 -14.43 1.83
CA ASN A 160 -4.12 -15.72 1.80
C ASN A 160 -3.92 -16.49 3.11
N LEU A 161 -2.73 -16.38 3.74
CA LEU A 161 -2.45 -16.98 5.05
C LEU A 161 -3.25 -16.30 6.16
N LEU A 162 -3.39 -14.97 6.12
CA LEU A 162 -4.20 -14.20 7.05
C LEU A 162 -5.67 -14.59 6.95
N GLU A 163 -6.22 -14.61 5.75
CA GLU A 163 -7.62 -14.97 5.49
C GLU A 163 -7.97 -16.37 6.02
N ALA A 164 -7.02 -17.30 5.95
CA ALA A 164 -7.19 -18.68 6.40
C ALA A 164 -7.02 -18.87 7.92
N GLN A 165 -6.67 -17.82 8.67
CA GLN A 165 -6.55 -17.97 10.12
C GLN A 165 -7.91 -18.31 10.77
N PRO A 166 -7.96 -19.25 11.72
CA PRO A 166 -9.22 -19.73 12.26
C PRO A 166 -10.04 -18.68 13.02
N ASP A 167 -9.40 -17.63 13.48
CA ASP A 167 -10.00 -16.51 14.21
C ASP A 167 -10.20 -15.25 13.36
N VAL A 168 -9.97 -15.29 12.05
CA VAL A 168 -10.21 -14.18 11.13
C VAL A 168 -11.60 -14.26 10.50
N ASP A 169 -12.27 -13.11 10.42
CA ASP A 169 -13.49 -12.93 9.64
C ASP A 169 -13.11 -12.59 8.19
N PRO A 170 -13.32 -13.50 7.22
CA PRO A 170 -12.93 -13.26 5.82
C PRO A 170 -13.73 -12.13 5.15
N GLN A 171 -14.81 -11.66 5.79
CA GLN A 171 -15.57 -10.50 5.31
C GLN A 171 -15.04 -9.16 5.87
N LYS A 172 -13.97 -9.19 6.68
CA LYS A 172 -13.41 -8.00 7.33
C LYS A 172 -11.89 -7.92 7.16
N LEU A 173 -11.41 -8.10 5.92
CA LEU A 173 -9.99 -8.05 5.60
C LEU A 173 -9.58 -6.68 5.12
N CYS A 174 -8.52 -6.15 5.68
CA CYS A 174 -7.97 -4.83 5.40
C CYS A 174 -6.46 -4.89 5.15
N MET A 175 -5.95 -3.84 4.52
CA MET A 175 -4.52 -3.70 4.24
C MET A 175 -4.04 -2.28 4.53
N THR A 176 -2.83 -2.19 5.08
CA THR A 176 -2.13 -0.92 5.25
C THR A 176 -0.69 -1.04 4.80
N GLY A 177 -0.15 0.03 4.25
CA GLY A 177 1.23 0.04 3.78
C GLY A 177 1.80 1.44 3.65
N ILE A 178 3.10 1.53 3.96
CA ILE A 178 3.85 2.79 3.96
C ILE A 178 4.85 2.82 2.80
N SER A 179 4.88 3.91 2.04
CA SER A 179 5.88 4.12 0.99
C SER A 179 5.85 2.99 -0.04
N TRP A 180 6.92 2.23 -0.14
CA TRP A 180 6.94 0.99 -0.91
C TRP A 180 5.80 0.03 -0.53
N GLY A 181 5.47 -0.08 0.76
CA GLY A 181 4.29 -0.81 1.23
C GLY A 181 2.97 -0.19 0.74
N GLY A 182 2.92 1.13 0.56
CA GLY A 182 1.80 1.82 -0.07
C GLY A 182 1.62 1.45 -1.55
N TYR A 183 2.72 1.34 -2.31
CA TYR A 183 2.69 0.73 -3.64
C TYR A 183 2.17 -0.71 -3.57
N MET A 184 2.67 -1.51 -2.62
CA MET A 184 2.30 -2.91 -2.47
C MET A 184 0.80 -3.08 -2.22
N VAL A 185 0.21 -2.35 -1.25
CA VAL A 185 -1.23 -2.46 -0.99
C VAL A 185 -2.07 -1.94 -2.15
N THR A 186 -1.56 -1.01 -2.95
CA THR A 186 -2.19 -0.56 -4.20
C THR A 186 -2.22 -1.68 -5.22
N MET A 187 -1.09 -2.36 -5.45
CA MET A 187 -0.97 -3.53 -6.33
C MET A 187 -1.91 -4.65 -5.88
N LEU A 188 -1.87 -5.00 -4.59
CA LEU A 188 -2.69 -6.06 -4.01
C LEU A 188 -4.19 -5.76 -4.08
N SER A 189 -4.61 -4.50 -3.96
CA SER A 189 -6.02 -4.11 -4.09
C SER A 189 -6.61 -4.46 -5.46
N GLY A 190 -5.81 -4.38 -6.52
CA GLY A 190 -6.22 -4.81 -7.85
C GLY A 190 -6.17 -6.33 -8.06
N LEU A 191 -5.33 -7.04 -7.32
CA LEU A 191 -5.18 -8.50 -7.42
C LEU A 191 -6.17 -9.27 -6.54
N LEU A 192 -6.56 -8.72 -5.40
CA LEU A 192 -7.41 -9.36 -4.37
C LEU A 192 -8.90 -8.97 -4.47
N ASP A 193 -9.23 -8.00 -5.30
CA ASP A 193 -10.59 -7.53 -5.64
C ASP A 193 -11.54 -7.38 -4.42
N GLU A 194 -12.70 -8.07 -4.41
CA GLU A 194 -13.73 -7.95 -3.36
C GLU A 194 -13.31 -8.51 -1.99
N ARG A 195 -12.23 -9.25 -1.91
CA ARG A 195 -11.73 -9.83 -0.66
C ARG A 195 -11.25 -8.76 0.32
N VAL A 196 -10.73 -7.65 -0.22
CA VAL A 196 -10.27 -6.51 0.59
C VAL A 196 -11.40 -5.52 0.79
N LYS A 197 -11.68 -5.15 2.04
CA LYS A 197 -12.73 -4.17 2.39
C LYS A 197 -12.17 -2.75 2.53
N GLY A 198 -10.96 -2.62 3.05
CA GLY A 198 -10.30 -1.32 3.22
C GLY A 198 -8.82 -1.37 2.92
N THR A 199 -8.33 -0.33 2.25
CA THR A 199 -6.91 -0.14 1.97
C THR A 199 -6.46 1.24 2.40
N PHE A 200 -5.47 1.31 3.28
CA PHE A 200 -4.82 2.55 3.66
C PHE A 200 -3.42 2.61 3.01
N ASN A 201 -3.25 3.55 2.10
CA ASN A 201 -2.00 3.78 1.40
C ASN A 201 -1.33 5.06 1.94
N LEU A 202 -0.23 4.89 2.63
CA LEU A 202 0.57 6.00 3.11
C LEU A 202 1.70 6.28 2.10
N TYR A 203 1.54 7.36 1.35
CA TYR A 203 2.43 7.90 0.31
C TYR A 203 3.06 6.86 -0.66
N GLY A 204 2.26 5.92 -1.15
CA GLY A 204 2.61 5.09 -2.30
C GLY A 204 1.75 5.43 -3.52
N SER A 205 2.08 4.93 -4.69
CA SER A 205 1.27 5.08 -5.90
C SER A 205 1.54 3.97 -6.93
N GLY A 206 0.68 3.89 -7.92
CA GLY A 206 0.95 3.29 -9.23
C GLY A 206 1.35 4.35 -10.26
N PHE A 207 1.14 4.07 -11.54
CA PHE A 207 1.42 4.97 -12.66
C PHE A 207 2.84 5.55 -12.63
N TYR A 208 3.81 4.66 -12.55
CA TYR A 208 5.23 4.99 -12.39
C TYR A 208 5.79 5.90 -13.49
N GLN A 209 5.21 5.85 -14.68
CA GLN A 209 5.60 6.77 -15.77
C GLN A 209 5.22 8.25 -15.48
N LEU A 210 4.38 8.52 -14.47
CA LEU A 210 3.92 9.85 -14.09
C LEU A 210 4.65 10.36 -12.84
N ASP A 211 5.97 10.37 -12.87
CA ASP A 211 6.82 10.90 -11.80
C ASP A 211 6.75 10.17 -10.45
N ALA A 212 6.65 8.84 -10.48
CA ALA A 212 6.97 8.02 -9.31
C ALA A 212 8.48 7.71 -9.27
N ILE A 213 8.95 7.21 -8.13
CA ILE A 213 10.34 6.76 -7.96
C ILE A 213 10.71 5.75 -9.07
N GLY A 214 11.83 5.96 -9.72
CA GLY A 214 12.28 5.11 -10.82
C GLY A 214 11.67 5.46 -12.19
N SER A 215 10.85 6.50 -12.32
CA SER A 215 10.28 6.91 -13.61
C SER A 215 11.34 7.18 -14.68
N ASP A 216 12.49 7.74 -14.30
CA ASP A 216 13.58 8.00 -15.22
C ASP A 216 14.30 6.73 -15.67
N ALA A 217 14.38 5.71 -14.79
CA ALA A 217 14.87 4.40 -15.18
C ALA A 217 13.92 3.71 -16.18
N LEU A 218 12.60 3.83 -15.97
CA LEU A 218 11.59 3.35 -16.93
C LEU A 218 11.70 4.04 -18.30
N LYS A 219 11.91 5.35 -18.33
CA LYS A 219 12.08 6.11 -19.57
C LYS A 219 13.32 5.67 -20.38
N LYS A 220 14.38 5.27 -19.68
CA LYS A 220 15.63 4.79 -20.29
C LYS A 220 15.57 3.32 -20.74
N MET A 221 14.58 2.57 -20.29
CA MET A 221 14.38 1.15 -20.66
C MET A 221 13.92 1.05 -22.11
N ASP A 222 14.32 0.00 -22.82
CA ASP A 222 13.76 -0.24 -24.17
C ASP A 222 12.23 -0.42 -24.08
N GLU A 223 11.57 -0.19 -25.20
CA GLU A 223 10.10 -0.13 -25.23
C GLU A 223 9.44 -1.45 -24.83
N ALA A 224 9.99 -2.56 -25.27
CA ALA A 224 9.44 -3.89 -24.99
C ALA A 224 9.54 -4.22 -23.49
N ASP A 225 10.68 -3.98 -22.89
CA ASP A 225 10.90 -4.18 -21.46
C ASP A 225 10.05 -3.24 -20.63
N ARG A 226 9.98 -1.97 -21.01
CA ARG A 226 9.14 -0.97 -20.34
C ARG A 226 7.67 -1.37 -20.36
N ASN A 227 7.14 -1.79 -21.51
CA ASN A 227 5.75 -2.23 -21.63
C ASN A 227 5.49 -3.49 -20.80
N THR A 228 6.43 -4.42 -20.77
CA THR A 228 6.36 -5.63 -19.94
C THR A 228 6.36 -5.25 -18.46
N TRP A 229 7.27 -4.35 -18.05
CA TRP A 229 7.34 -3.89 -16.66
C TRP A 229 6.04 -3.18 -16.23
N LEU A 230 5.53 -2.26 -17.04
CA LEU A 230 4.28 -1.55 -16.77
C LEU A 230 3.10 -2.52 -16.68
N LYS A 231 2.99 -3.46 -17.61
CA LYS A 231 1.94 -4.48 -17.58
C LYS A 231 2.01 -5.33 -16.30
N CYS A 232 3.19 -5.79 -15.92
CA CYS A 232 3.35 -6.74 -14.83
C CYS A 232 3.40 -6.07 -13.45
N PHE A 233 4.09 -4.95 -13.32
CA PHE A 233 4.50 -4.41 -12.03
C PHE A 233 3.99 -3.00 -11.72
N ASP A 234 3.37 -2.29 -12.65
CA ASP A 234 2.73 -1.04 -12.29
C ASP A 234 1.43 -1.29 -11.52
N ALA A 235 1.36 -0.77 -10.28
CA ALA A 235 0.19 -0.97 -9.42
C ALA A 235 -1.09 -0.33 -9.99
N GLY A 236 -0.96 0.66 -10.88
CA GLY A 236 -2.08 1.33 -11.54
C GLY A 236 -2.84 0.46 -12.53
N THR A 237 -2.17 -0.52 -13.15
CA THR A 237 -2.73 -1.30 -14.26
C THR A 237 -3.94 -2.16 -13.88
N ARG A 238 -4.08 -2.53 -12.60
CA ARG A 238 -5.15 -3.41 -12.11
C ARG A 238 -6.17 -2.71 -11.24
N LEU A 239 -6.08 -1.38 -11.06
CA LEU A 239 -6.96 -0.64 -10.15
C LEU A 239 -8.43 -0.63 -10.56
N ASN A 240 -8.76 -0.86 -11.82
CA ASN A 240 -10.14 -1.08 -12.27
C ASN A 240 -10.83 -2.27 -11.56
N ARG A 241 -10.04 -3.20 -11.00
CA ARG A 241 -10.51 -4.34 -10.22
C ARG A 241 -10.63 -4.05 -8.72
N CYS A 242 -10.07 -2.96 -8.23
CA CYS A 242 -10.15 -2.58 -6.81
C CYS A 242 -11.61 -2.42 -6.37
N ARG A 243 -11.98 -3.07 -5.25
CA ARG A 243 -13.29 -2.96 -4.60
C ARG A 243 -13.19 -2.54 -3.14
N ALA A 244 -11.96 -2.40 -2.65
CA ALA A 244 -11.70 -1.86 -1.31
C ALA A 244 -12.05 -0.37 -1.23
N THR A 245 -12.72 0.06 -0.18
CA THR A 245 -12.70 1.48 0.18
C THR A 245 -11.25 1.90 0.40
N PHE A 246 -10.82 2.99 -0.22
CA PHE A 246 -9.42 3.34 -0.33
C PHE A 246 -9.13 4.71 0.27
N LEU A 247 -8.12 4.79 1.14
CA LEU A 247 -7.61 6.07 1.61
C LEU A 247 -6.15 6.24 1.21
N MET A 248 -5.86 7.31 0.48
CA MET A 248 -4.51 7.76 0.17
C MET A 248 -4.13 8.93 1.07
N TYR A 249 -3.07 8.75 1.85
CA TYR A 249 -2.49 9.81 2.65
C TYR A 249 -1.11 10.13 2.10
N SER A 250 -0.97 11.29 1.44
CA SER A 250 0.20 11.62 0.64
C SER A 250 0.79 12.97 1.03
N ALA A 251 2.02 13.20 0.65
CA ALA A 251 2.72 14.46 0.88
C ALA A 251 2.77 15.29 -0.40
N ALA A 252 2.49 16.59 -0.30
CA ALA A 252 2.45 17.47 -1.47
C ALA A 252 3.84 17.75 -2.07
N ASN A 253 4.89 17.55 -1.27
CA ASN A 253 6.28 17.74 -1.67
C ASN A 253 7.07 16.41 -1.65
N ASP A 254 6.39 15.29 -1.91
CA ASP A 254 7.03 13.99 -1.98
C ASP A 254 8.00 13.91 -3.16
N ALA A 255 9.24 13.50 -2.88
CA ALA A 255 10.28 13.32 -3.90
C ALA A 255 10.23 11.94 -4.57
N PHE A 256 9.55 10.95 -3.94
CA PHE A 256 9.48 9.58 -4.43
C PHE A 256 8.17 9.28 -5.14
N PHE A 257 7.03 9.60 -4.51
CA PHE A 257 5.70 9.41 -5.10
C PHE A 257 5.04 10.77 -5.27
N LYS A 258 5.34 11.41 -6.39
CA LYS A 258 4.94 12.78 -6.65
C LYS A 258 3.43 12.90 -6.93
N PRO A 259 2.82 14.06 -6.67
CA PRO A 259 1.38 14.26 -6.86
C PRO A 259 0.81 13.78 -8.20
N PRO A 260 1.47 13.89 -9.36
CA PRO A 260 0.91 13.36 -10.62
C PRO A 260 0.63 11.85 -10.58
N SER A 261 1.57 11.03 -10.09
CA SER A 261 1.36 9.59 -9.98
C SER A 261 0.33 9.22 -8.90
N VAL A 262 0.34 9.97 -7.79
CA VAL A 262 -0.63 9.81 -6.71
C VAL A 262 -2.05 10.12 -7.19
N MET A 263 -2.26 11.24 -7.88
CA MET A 263 -3.56 11.62 -8.42
C MET A 263 -4.07 10.67 -9.49
N ALA A 264 -3.21 10.23 -10.40
CA ALA A 264 -3.57 9.21 -11.39
C ALA A 264 -4.02 7.89 -10.71
N THR A 265 -3.32 7.50 -9.63
CA THR A 265 -3.69 6.34 -8.82
C THR A 265 -5.07 6.54 -8.18
N PHE A 266 -5.28 7.69 -7.56
CA PHE A 266 -6.55 8.04 -6.94
C PHE A 266 -7.69 8.03 -7.97
N ASP A 267 -7.50 8.65 -9.12
CA ASP A 267 -8.53 8.74 -10.16
C ASP A 267 -8.91 7.37 -10.72
N ALA A 268 -7.96 6.44 -10.84
CA ALA A 268 -8.18 5.09 -11.35
C ALA A 268 -8.96 4.17 -10.41
N ILE A 269 -9.07 4.49 -9.12
CA ILE A 269 -9.84 3.68 -8.14
C ILE A 269 -11.34 3.90 -8.38
N PRO A 270 -12.12 2.84 -8.70
CA PRO A 270 -13.51 2.98 -9.13
C PRO A 270 -14.56 3.04 -7.99
N VAL A 271 -14.13 2.85 -6.75
CA VAL A 271 -15.00 2.72 -5.57
C VAL A 271 -14.81 3.86 -4.57
N GLY A 272 -15.47 3.81 -3.42
CA GLY A 272 -15.32 4.79 -2.35
C GLY A 272 -13.85 5.06 -2.03
N LYS A 273 -13.44 6.31 -2.16
CA LYS A 273 -12.04 6.70 -2.05
C LYS A 273 -11.88 8.06 -1.38
N TYR A 274 -10.83 8.17 -0.61
CA TYR A 274 -10.46 9.38 0.11
C TYR A 274 -9.00 9.71 -0.17
N ILE A 275 -8.68 11.00 -0.22
CA ILE A 275 -7.31 11.46 -0.37
C ILE A 275 -7.02 12.61 0.59
N CYS A 276 -5.86 12.59 1.20
CA CYS A 276 -5.34 13.67 2.01
C CYS A 276 -3.90 13.98 1.59
N PHE A 277 -3.63 15.25 1.29
CA PHE A 277 -2.29 15.74 1.05
C PHE A 277 -1.82 16.57 2.22
N GLY A 278 -0.63 16.26 2.76
CA GLY A 278 0.09 17.13 3.69
C GLY A 278 0.81 18.24 2.92
N PRO A 279 0.31 19.50 2.92
CA PRO A 279 1.02 20.61 2.28
C PRO A 279 2.33 20.89 3.00
N ASN A 280 3.38 21.23 2.26
CA ASN A 280 4.74 21.44 2.77
C ASN A 280 5.28 20.24 3.57
N LYS A 281 4.87 19.03 3.19
CA LYS A 281 5.35 17.76 3.77
C LYS A 281 6.13 16.98 2.73
N SER A 282 7.25 16.43 3.16
CA SER A 282 8.05 15.50 2.37
C SER A 282 7.52 14.07 2.45
N HIS A 283 8.20 13.14 1.80
CA HIS A 283 7.86 11.71 1.81
C HIS A 283 7.57 11.10 3.19
N TYR A 284 8.20 11.59 4.24
CA TYR A 284 8.00 11.08 5.60
C TYR A 284 6.95 11.86 6.40
N MET A 285 6.13 12.65 5.73
CA MET A 285 5.17 13.57 6.36
C MET A 285 5.83 14.53 7.38
N SER A 286 7.14 14.67 7.33
CA SER A 286 7.94 15.62 8.11
C SER A 286 8.07 16.93 7.34
N LEU A 287 8.36 18.00 8.06
CA LEU A 287 8.80 19.25 7.44
C LEU A 287 10.15 19.03 6.74
N PRO A 288 10.42 19.68 5.60
CA PRO A 288 11.74 19.68 4.99
C PRO A 288 12.81 20.05 6.02
N GLY A 289 13.85 19.20 6.18
CA GLY A 289 14.90 19.38 7.19
C GLY A 289 14.52 19.02 8.64
N GLY A 290 13.29 18.57 8.88
CA GLY A 290 12.89 18.07 10.20
C GLY A 290 13.32 16.62 10.43
N PRO A 291 13.24 16.12 11.69
CA PRO A 291 13.60 14.74 11.98
C PRO A 291 12.67 13.77 11.25
N VAL A 292 13.25 12.76 10.63
CA VAL A 292 12.52 11.65 10.04
C VAL A 292 11.91 10.82 11.17
N ARG A 293 10.60 10.71 11.22
CA ARG A 293 9.90 9.84 12.17
C ARG A 293 9.52 8.55 11.48
N TRP A 294 10.24 7.49 11.79
CA TRP A 294 9.98 6.14 11.30
C TRP A 294 8.96 5.39 12.16
N GLU A 295 8.41 6.02 13.18
CA GLU A 295 7.49 5.39 14.11
C GLU A 295 6.13 5.15 13.43
N TYR A 296 5.75 3.90 13.37
CA TYR A 296 4.41 3.48 12.98
C TYR A 296 3.51 3.40 14.22
N PRO A 297 2.28 3.89 14.15
CA PRO A 297 1.58 4.51 13.01
C PRO A 297 1.85 6.02 12.91
N ILE A 298 2.16 6.48 11.71
CA ILE A 298 2.43 7.91 11.43
C ILE A 298 1.20 8.78 11.69
N ASN A 299 0.00 8.19 11.68
CA ASN A 299 -1.27 8.82 12.01
C ASN A 299 -2.12 7.92 12.89
N ALA A 300 -1.82 7.92 14.18
CA ALA A 300 -2.49 7.10 15.18
C ALA A 300 -4.03 7.29 15.24
N GLU A 301 -4.57 8.34 14.67
CA GLU A 301 -6.00 8.65 14.71
C GLU A 301 -6.73 8.36 13.39
N ILE A 302 -6.16 8.78 12.25
CA ILE A 302 -6.84 8.69 10.94
C ILE A 302 -6.96 7.24 10.48
N GLU A 303 -5.91 6.46 10.62
CA GLU A 303 -5.85 5.10 10.11
C GLU A 303 -6.82 4.16 10.84
N PRO A 304 -6.85 4.07 12.18
CA PRO A 304 -7.85 3.31 12.90
C PRO A 304 -9.29 3.80 12.65
N ALA A 305 -9.51 5.12 12.58
CA ALA A 305 -10.81 5.69 12.28
C ALA A 305 -11.31 5.33 10.88
N PHE A 306 -10.41 5.31 9.89
CA PHE A 306 -10.74 4.87 8.54
C PHE A 306 -11.20 3.41 8.52
N PHE A 307 -10.48 2.49 9.12
CA PHE A 307 -10.87 1.09 9.13
C PHE A 307 -12.13 0.83 9.98
N ALA A 308 -12.33 1.56 11.08
CA ALA A 308 -13.58 1.52 11.82
C ALA A 308 -14.77 1.94 10.95
N HIS A 309 -14.64 3.03 10.18
CA HIS A 309 -15.65 3.45 9.21
C HIS A 309 -15.92 2.38 8.15
N VAL A 310 -14.88 1.79 7.57
CA VAL A 310 -15.01 0.76 6.52
C VAL A 310 -15.72 -0.48 7.02
N LEU A 311 -15.39 -0.95 8.22
CA LEU A 311 -15.86 -2.24 8.75
C LEU A 311 -17.17 -2.18 9.52
N ALA A 312 -17.45 -1.07 10.19
CA ALA A 312 -18.64 -0.92 11.04
C ALA A 312 -19.62 0.14 10.53
N GLY A 313 -19.26 0.89 9.49
CA GLY A 313 -20.01 2.07 9.08
C GLY A 313 -19.78 3.24 10.04
N GLY A 314 -20.54 4.30 9.88
CA GLY A 314 -20.40 5.53 10.66
C GLY A 314 -19.88 6.69 9.81
N ASN A 315 -19.41 7.74 10.47
CA ASN A 315 -18.90 8.92 9.77
C ASN A 315 -17.60 8.60 9.03
N PRO A 316 -17.43 9.09 7.80
CA PRO A 316 -16.17 8.95 7.08
C PRO A 316 -15.04 9.65 7.85
N PRO A 317 -13.79 9.15 7.75
CA PRO A 317 -12.65 9.67 8.52
C PRO A 317 -12.24 11.08 8.09
N LEU A 318 -12.62 11.47 6.89
CA LEU A 318 -12.36 12.79 6.33
C LEU A 318 -13.71 13.40 5.88
N PRO A 319 -13.96 14.67 6.18
CA PRO A 319 -15.11 15.34 5.61
C PRO A 319 -14.97 15.37 4.08
N GLU A 320 -16.02 14.99 3.38
CA GLU A 320 -16.10 15.17 1.94
C GLU A 320 -16.62 16.57 1.62
N PRO A 321 -15.78 17.51 1.19
CA PRO A 321 -16.27 18.70 0.55
C PRO A 321 -16.83 18.29 -0.81
N ASN A 322 -18.16 18.20 -0.92
CA ASN A 322 -18.83 17.63 -2.09
C ASN A 322 -18.67 18.43 -3.39
N ALA A 323 -18.14 19.62 -3.36
CA ALA A 323 -17.71 20.35 -4.54
C ALA A 323 -16.78 21.51 -4.16
N VAL A 324 -15.63 21.56 -4.77
CA VAL A 324 -14.83 22.78 -4.82
C VAL A 324 -14.99 23.36 -6.22
N ALA A 325 -15.71 24.47 -6.33
CA ALA A 325 -15.78 25.22 -7.57
C ALA A 325 -14.70 26.31 -7.55
N VAL A 326 -13.91 26.39 -8.61
CA VAL A 326 -12.93 27.46 -8.79
C VAL A 326 -13.39 28.34 -9.94
N THR A 327 -13.59 29.61 -9.67
CA THR A 327 -13.89 30.59 -10.69
C THR A 327 -12.81 31.66 -10.73
N ARG A 328 -12.48 32.14 -11.94
CA ARG A 328 -11.49 33.19 -12.14
C ARG A 328 -12.20 34.45 -12.65
N ASN A 329 -11.93 35.56 -11.99
CA ASN A 329 -12.33 36.89 -12.48
C ASN A 329 -11.08 37.79 -12.48
N GLY A 330 -10.51 38.00 -13.66
CA GLY A 330 -9.26 38.73 -13.84
C GLY A 330 -8.11 38.04 -13.07
N LYS A 331 -7.56 38.75 -12.07
CA LYS A 331 -6.49 38.23 -11.20
C LYS A 331 -6.98 37.53 -9.94
N VAL A 332 -8.30 37.47 -9.73
CA VAL A 332 -8.91 36.88 -8.53
C VAL A 332 -9.37 35.46 -8.81
N LEU A 333 -8.95 34.52 -7.99
CA LEU A 333 -9.48 33.16 -7.93
C LEU A 333 -10.45 33.07 -6.76
N LYS A 334 -11.68 32.62 -7.04
CA LYS A 334 -12.70 32.37 -6.03
C LYS A 334 -12.87 30.85 -5.89
N PHE A 335 -12.63 30.35 -4.69
CA PHE A 335 -12.89 28.97 -4.30
C PHE A 335 -14.23 28.91 -3.56
N THR A 336 -15.09 28.00 -3.98
CA THR A 336 -16.38 27.77 -3.31
C THR A 336 -16.42 26.32 -2.87
N VAL A 337 -16.50 26.08 -1.56
CA VAL A 337 -16.65 24.75 -0.97
C VAL A 337 -18.10 24.60 -0.52
N LYS A 338 -18.77 23.55 -0.96
CA LYS A 338 -20.13 23.20 -0.53
C LYS A 338 -20.08 22.07 0.48
N ASN A 339 -21.10 22.03 1.36
CA ASN A 339 -21.28 20.96 2.35
C ASN A 339 -20.11 20.79 3.32
N CYS A 340 -19.49 21.89 3.76
CA CYS A 340 -18.63 21.84 4.93
C CYS A 340 -19.49 21.51 6.16
N PRO A 341 -19.04 20.58 7.04
CA PRO A 341 -19.70 20.38 8.32
C PRO A 341 -19.79 21.69 9.12
N ASP A 342 -20.92 21.93 9.76
CA ASP A 342 -21.05 23.06 10.68
C ASP A 342 -19.93 22.99 11.72
N ARG A 343 -19.22 24.10 11.89
CA ARG A 343 -18.03 24.26 12.76
C ARG A 343 -16.73 23.66 12.24
N ALA A 344 -16.62 23.20 10.99
CA ALA A 344 -15.33 22.86 10.44
C ALA A 344 -14.53 24.13 10.14
N ALA A 345 -13.35 24.25 10.73
CA ALA A 345 -12.33 25.19 10.28
C ALA A 345 -11.51 24.51 9.18
N GLY A 346 -11.35 25.17 8.06
CA GLY A 346 -10.57 24.67 6.93
C GLY A 346 -9.58 25.70 6.42
N TRP A 347 -8.59 25.24 5.71
CA TRP A 347 -7.57 26.07 5.10
C TRP A 347 -7.41 25.71 3.63
N PHE A 348 -7.22 26.71 2.79
CA PHE A 348 -6.80 26.53 1.42
C PHE A 348 -5.29 26.68 1.34
N TYR A 349 -4.64 25.73 0.71
CA TYR A 349 -3.24 25.82 0.37
C TYR A 349 -3.12 25.97 -1.14
N VAL A 350 -2.40 26.99 -1.58
CA VAL A 350 -2.22 27.31 -2.99
C VAL A 350 -0.73 27.36 -3.27
N SER A 351 -0.31 26.70 -4.34
CA SER A 351 1.04 26.80 -4.83
C SER A 351 1.01 27.51 -6.19
N TRP A 352 1.76 28.59 -6.29
CA TRP A 352 1.94 29.33 -7.51
C TRP A 352 3.25 28.91 -8.15
N LEU A 353 3.19 28.14 -9.23
CA LEU A 353 4.36 27.85 -10.01
C LEU A 353 4.08 28.20 -11.44
N PRO A 354 4.82 29.16 -12.01
CA PRO A 354 5.05 29.19 -13.43
C PRO A 354 5.78 27.89 -13.83
N ASP A 355 5.70 27.48 -15.09
CA ASP A 355 6.43 26.35 -15.64
C ASP A 355 7.88 26.37 -15.16
N GLN A 356 8.21 25.56 -14.19
CA GLN A 356 9.47 25.63 -13.46
C GLN A 356 10.24 24.32 -13.60
N PRO A 357 11.56 24.42 -13.78
CA PRO A 357 12.43 23.26 -13.73
C PRO A 357 12.60 22.64 -12.35
N ARG A 358 12.03 23.24 -11.29
CA ARG A 358 12.05 22.67 -9.92
C ARG A 358 10.95 21.65 -9.76
N GLY A 359 11.28 20.47 -9.25
CA GLY A 359 10.35 19.39 -9.00
C GLY A 359 9.25 19.72 -7.98
N TRP A 360 8.31 18.81 -7.80
CA TRP A 360 7.22 18.92 -6.82
C TRP A 360 7.73 19.09 -5.40
N GLU A 361 8.86 18.49 -5.07
CA GLU A 361 9.53 18.55 -3.77
C GLU A 361 9.93 19.97 -3.35
N ALA A 362 10.15 20.86 -4.31
CA ALA A 362 10.57 22.24 -4.05
C ALA A 362 9.40 23.25 -4.03
N ARG A 363 8.16 22.80 -4.11
CA ARG A 363 6.99 23.68 -4.09
C ARG A 363 6.69 24.19 -2.70
N ASP A 364 6.51 25.50 -2.59
CA ASP A 364 5.95 26.12 -1.40
C ASP A 364 4.43 26.24 -1.53
N TRP A 365 3.71 25.80 -0.52
CA TRP A 365 2.28 25.88 -0.43
C TRP A 365 1.90 26.97 0.59
N ALA A 366 1.38 28.07 0.08
CA ALA A 366 0.90 29.16 0.92
C ALA A 366 -0.52 28.88 1.41
N ARG A 367 -0.79 29.24 2.65
CA ARG A 367 -2.09 29.15 3.33
C ARG A 367 -2.96 30.34 2.99
#